data_226e26c18df4521025a761e87fb8a5f0
#
_entry.id   226e26c18df4521025a761e87fb8a5f0
#
_cell.length_a   1.000
_cell.length_b   1.000
_cell.length_c   1.000
_cell.angle_alpha   90.00
_cell.angle_beta   90.00
_cell.angle_gamma   90.00
#
_symmetry.space_group_name_H-M   'P 1'
#
loop_
_entity.id
_entity.type
_entity.pdbx_description
1 polymer ?
#
loop_
_entity_poly.entity_id
_entity_poly.type
_entity_poly.pdbx_seq_one_letter_code
_entity_poly.pdbx_strand_id
1 'polypeptide(L)'
;MSTAFIAREIFTGQSIETGKAVLVNDGKITGIVAINDIPPGYRTKDLAGYMLAPAFIDLQIYGGNGRLFSADLTTDALEAVYEYCLQGGCTQFLITLATNSIEKFLQSMDVARNYQAGGGKGLLGIHLEGPYINPAKKGAHVERFIKKPTVAEVQQLLEKGKGIFKMMTLAPEQCDRECIALLLENNIVVSAGHSNARYGEAIGGFYQGIPAATHLFNAMSPLQGREPGMVGAIYDNPDVRSSIVCDGIHVDFASVRISKKIMGDRLFFITDAVSEVQYGDYVHVFKGDRFTLPDGTLSGSALTMLQAVKNGVEKVGIPLPEALRMASLYPATVMGLEKKWGSIQPGARADLILLDDQLNLQQVIVDGEA
;
A
#
# COMPACT_ATOMS: atom_id res chain seq x y z
N MET A 1 26.61 -10.65 6.29
CA MET A 1 26.72 -11.63 7.44
C MET A 1 25.71 -12.74 7.21
N SER A 2 26.11 -14.02 7.40
CA SER A 2 25.23 -15.17 7.16
C SER A 2 24.46 -15.54 8.42
N THR A 3 23.11 -15.51 8.36
CA THR A 3 22.22 -15.82 9.48
C THR A 3 21.19 -16.87 9.07
N ALA A 4 20.91 -17.84 9.92
CA ALA A 4 19.84 -18.81 9.78
C ALA A 4 18.77 -18.55 10.85
N PHE A 5 17.58 -18.13 10.43
CA PHE A 5 16.44 -17.90 11.30
C PHE A 5 15.62 -19.19 11.45
N ILE A 6 15.54 -19.70 12.66
CA ILE A 6 14.77 -20.92 13.01
C ILE A 6 13.50 -20.45 13.70
N ALA A 7 12.35 -20.64 13.07
CA ALA A 7 11.05 -20.26 13.61
C ALA A 7 10.16 -21.50 13.81
N ARG A 8 9.12 -21.38 14.65
CA ARG A 8 8.11 -22.44 14.82
C ARG A 8 7.44 -22.75 13.49
N GLU A 9 7.05 -21.72 12.79
CA GLU A 9 6.42 -21.75 11.48
C GLU A 9 7.01 -20.66 10.59
N ILE A 10 7.18 -20.95 9.32
CA ILE A 10 7.65 -20.00 8.32
C ILE A 10 6.55 -19.88 7.25
N PHE A 11 5.87 -18.73 7.21
CA PHE A 11 4.98 -18.42 6.10
C PHE A 11 5.80 -17.88 4.94
N THR A 12 5.88 -18.62 3.84
CA THR A 12 6.74 -18.28 2.69
C THR A 12 6.12 -17.25 1.75
N GLY A 13 4.83 -16.95 1.92
CA GLY A 13 4.00 -16.25 0.93
C GLY A 13 3.11 -17.23 0.14
N GLN A 14 3.49 -18.50 0.06
CA GLN A 14 2.72 -19.57 -0.60
C GLN A 14 2.23 -20.61 0.40
N SER A 15 3.10 -21.13 1.25
CA SER A 15 2.85 -22.20 2.20
C SER A 15 3.34 -21.83 3.61
N ILE A 16 2.88 -22.58 4.60
CA ILE A 16 3.46 -22.59 5.94
C ILE A 16 4.39 -23.81 6.04
N GLU A 17 5.64 -23.57 6.39
CA GLU A 17 6.70 -24.56 6.55
C GLU A 17 7.06 -24.70 8.05
N THR A 18 7.32 -25.94 8.48
CA THR A 18 7.75 -26.26 9.86
C THR A 18 9.04 -27.06 9.84
N GLY A 19 9.81 -27.03 10.92
CA GLY A 19 11.07 -27.77 11.02
C GLY A 19 12.16 -27.25 10.07
N LYS A 20 12.05 -26.02 9.61
CA LYS A 20 12.97 -25.40 8.64
C LYS A 20 13.57 -24.12 9.19
N ALA A 21 14.62 -23.65 8.52
CA ALA A 21 15.28 -22.38 8.75
C ALA A 21 15.33 -21.54 7.46
N VAL A 22 15.19 -20.22 7.59
CA VAL A 22 15.43 -19.27 6.51
C VAL A 22 16.89 -18.85 6.55
N LEU A 23 17.61 -19.11 5.47
CA LEU A 23 19.00 -18.69 5.30
C LEU A 23 19.06 -17.29 4.69
N VAL A 24 19.81 -16.41 5.34
CA VAL A 24 20.00 -15.03 4.89
C VAL A 24 21.49 -14.74 4.81
N ASN A 25 21.91 -14.12 3.70
CA ASN A 25 23.25 -13.59 3.53
C ASN A 25 23.17 -12.19 2.92
N ASP A 26 23.88 -11.24 3.54
CA ASP A 26 23.97 -9.84 3.09
C ASP A 26 22.60 -9.23 2.73
N GLY A 27 21.63 -9.38 3.66
CA GLY A 27 20.28 -8.84 3.53
C GLY A 27 19.36 -9.56 2.53
N LYS A 28 19.81 -10.68 1.94
CA LYS A 28 19.01 -11.47 1.00
C LYS A 28 18.76 -12.89 1.48
N ILE A 29 17.59 -13.39 1.20
CA ILE A 29 17.23 -14.78 1.42
C ILE A 29 17.99 -15.63 0.39
N THR A 30 18.73 -16.65 0.88
CA THR A 30 19.47 -17.58 0.04
C THR A 30 18.80 -18.94 -0.07
N GLY A 31 17.91 -19.28 0.88
CA GLY A 31 17.16 -20.53 0.84
C GLY A 31 16.32 -20.78 2.08
N ILE A 32 15.54 -21.85 2.01
CA ILE A 32 14.82 -22.44 3.15
C ILE A 32 15.27 -23.90 3.21
N VAL A 33 15.85 -24.32 4.32
CA VAL A 33 16.43 -25.67 4.51
C VAL A 33 15.87 -26.33 5.77
N ALA A 34 15.99 -27.64 5.89
CA ALA A 34 15.72 -28.33 7.16
C ALA A 34 16.73 -27.82 8.23
N ILE A 35 16.33 -27.80 9.50
CA ILE A 35 17.18 -27.28 10.58
C ILE A 35 18.52 -28.01 10.63
N ASN A 36 18.51 -29.34 10.39
CA ASN A 36 19.71 -30.17 10.37
C ASN A 36 20.62 -29.92 9.14
N ASP A 37 20.13 -29.25 8.12
CA ASP A 37 20.85 -28.96 6.87
C ASP A 37 21.38 -27.50 6.80
N ILE A 38 21.37 -26.81 7.94
CA ILE A 38 21.96 -25.45 8.01
C ILE A 38 23.45 -25.56 7.71
N PRO A 39 23.96 -24.83 6.68
CA PRO A 39 25.37 -24.93 6.33
C PRO A 39 26.30 -24.43 7.45
N PRO A 40 27.50 -24.98 7.59
CA PRO A 40 28.51 -24.47 8.50
C PRO A 40 28.80 -22.99 8.22
N GLY A 41 29.02 -22.21 9.28
CA GLY A 41 29.33 -20.76 9.17
C GLY A 41 28.12 -19.82 9.25
N TYR A 42 26.90 -20.35 9.25
CA TYR A 42 25.73 -19.54 9.55
C TYR A 42 25.58 -19.35 11.07
N ARG A 43 25.35 -18.10 11.50
CA ARG A 43 24.90 -17.81 12.86
C ARG A 43 23.41 -18.17 12.97
N THR A 44 23.09 -19.09 13.87
CA THR A 44 21.68 -19.42 14.13
C THR A 44 21.02 -18.37 15.05
N LYS A 45 19.82 -17.98 14.70
CA LYS A 45 18.92 -17.17 15.55
C LYS A 45 17.66 -17.99 15.82
N ASP A 46 17.49 -18.39 17.06
CA ASP A 46 16.34 -19.18 17.49
C ASP A 46 15.12 -18.27 17.74
N LEU A 47 14.07 -18.50 16.99
CA LEU A 47 12.79 -17.79 17.02
C LEU A 47 11.63 -18.79 17.18
N ALA A 48 11.91 -19.95 17.83
CA ALA A 48 10.98 -21.10 17.87
C ALA A 48 9.62 -20.83 18.53
N GLY A 49 9.48 -19.71 19.26
CA GLY A 49 8.18 -19.29 19.82
C GLY A 49 7.24 -18.59 18.85
N TYR A 50 7.70 -18.26 17.62
CA TYR A 50 7.02 -17.33 16.74
C TYR A 50 6.83 -17.86 15.32
N MET A 51 5.86 -17.26 14.59
CA MET A 51 5.75 -17.39 13.15
C MET A 51 6.64 -16.33 12.49
N LEU A 52 7.45 -16.75 11.53
CA LEU A 52 8.21 -15.87 10.64
C LEU A 52 7.43 -15.68 9.34
N ALA A 53 7.21 -14.42 8.93
CA ALA A 53 6.49 -14.09 7.71
C ALA A 53 7.20 -12.96 6.95
N PRO A 54 6.93 -12.76 5.64
CA PRO A 54 7.37 -11.57 4.92
C PRO A 54 6.81 -10.32 5.59
N ALA A 55 7.62 -9.27 5.68
CA ALA A 55 7.15 -7.96 6.13
C ALA A 55 6.13 -7.37 5.16
N PHE A 56 5.31 -6.44 5.65
CA PHE A 56 4.21 -5.84 4.90
C PHE A 56 4.67 -4.69 4.02
N ILE A 57 3.81 -4.34 3.06
CA ILE A 57 3.99 -3.26 2.10
C ILE A 57 2.71 -2.42 2.08
N ASP A 58 2.84 -1.10 2.26
CA ASP A 58 1.71 -0.17 2.20
C ASP A 58 1.82 0.75 0.98
N LEU A 59 0.87 0.64 0.06
CA LEU A 59 0.86 1.44 -1.17
C LEU A 59 0.11 2.77 -1.03
N GLN A 60 -0.45 3.04 0.16
CA GLN A 60 -1.17 4.29 0.41
C GLN A 60 -1.14 4.67 1.89
N ILE A 61 -0.22 5.56 2.23
CA ILE A 61 -0.06 6.17 3.54
C ILE A 61 0.37 7.62 3.40
N TYR A 62 -0.21 8.53 4.16
CA TYR A 62 0.01 9.99 4.05
C TYR A 62 0.78 10.56 5.22
N GLY A 63 0.71 9.89 6.37
CA GLY A 63 1.32 10.37 7.60
C GLY A 63 1.43 9.28 8.66
N GLY A 64 2.22 9.53 9.68
CA GLY A 64 2.45 8.64 10.82
C GLY A 64 3.13 9.40 11.96
N ASN A 65 2.99 8.92 13.19
CA ASN A 65 3.66 9.47 14.37
C ASN A 65 3.54 11.01 14.51
N GLY A 66 2.33 11.55 14.26
CA GLY A 66 2.06 12.97 14.40
C GLY A 66 2.58 13.85 13.25
N ARG A 67 3.04 13.28 12.15
CA ARG A 67 3.49 13.99 10.95
C ARG A 67 2.61 13.66 9.77
N LEU A 68 2.25 14.67 8.99
CA LEU A 68 1.56 14.54 7.71
C LEU A 68 2.50 15.03 6.61
N PHE A 69 2.91 14.16 5.70
CA PHE A 69 3.96 14.49 4.73
C PHE A 69 3.58 15.68 3.85
N SER A 70 2.33 15.78 3.40
CA SER A 70 1.87 16.92 2.59
C SER A 70 1.86 18.27 3.32
N ALA A 71 1.85 18.27 4.65
CA ALA A 71 1.91 19.49 5.47
C ALA A 71 3.36 19.91 5.74
N ASP A 72 4.24 18.95 6.02
CA ASP A 72 5.63 19.22 6.45
C ASP A 72 6.62 19.29 5.28
N LEU A 73 6.49 18.41 4.29
CA LEU A 73 7.42 18.23 3.16
C LEU A 73 8.89 18.19 3.60
N THR A 74 9.21 17.34 4.59
CA THR A 74 10.55 17.15 5.12
C THR A 74 10.95 15.67 5.13
N THR A 75 12.26 15.40 5.18
CA THR A 75 12.80 14.05 5.37
C THR A 75 12.41 13.48 6.73
N ASP A 76 12.30 14.31 7.77
CA ASP A 76 11.87 13.90 9.11
C ASP A 76 10.41 13.41 9.12
N ALA A 77 9.55 13.99 8.27
CA ALA A 77 8.18 13.49 8.14
C ALA A 77 8.17 12.10 7.49
N LEU A 78 9.04 11.82 6.52
CA LEU A 78 9.18 10.50 5.92
C LEU A 78 9.74 9.47 6.90
N GLU A 79 10.69 9.86 7.74
CA GLU A 79 11.22 8.98 8.80
C GLU A 79 10.12 8.65 9.82
N ALA A 80 9.33 9.64 10.26
CA ALA A 80 8.20 9.42 11.17
C ALA A 80 7.15 8.46 10.57
N VAL A 81 6.89 8.55 9.25
CA VAL A 81 6.03 7.60 8.54
C VAL A 81 6.65 6.21 8.51
N TYR A 82 7.95 6.09 8.25
CA TYR A 82 8.63 4.81 8.26
C TYR A 82 8.59 4.14 9.65
N GLU A 83 8.85 4.89 10.71
CA GLU A 83 8.73 4.39 12.08
C GLU A 83 7.29 3.91 12.40
N TYR A 84 6.26 4.64 11.94
CA TYR A 84 4.87 4.20 12.07
C TYR A 84 4.60 2.90 11.29
N CYS A 85 5.12 2.79 10.08
CA CYS A 85 5.05 1.58 9.27
C CYS A 85 5.66 0.37 10.01
N LEU A 86 6.85 0.54 10.59
CA LEU A 86 7.54 -0.52 11.34
C LEU A 86 6.72 -1.01 12.55
N GLN A 87 6.03 -0.12 13.26
CA GLN A 87 5.12 -0.50 14.36
C GLN A 87 4.00 -1.42 13.91
N GLY A 88 3.60 -1.32 12.64
CA GLY A 88 2.61 -2.17 11.99
C GLY A 88 3.20 -3.34 11.18
N GLY A 89 4.50 -3.65 11.30
CA GLY A 89 5.16 -4.72 10.54
C GLY A 89 5.39 -4.41 9.06
N CYS A 90 5.20 -3.16 8.65
CA CYS A 90 5.38 -2.71 7.27
C CYS A 90 6.79 -2.15 7.11
N THR A 91 7.59 -2.71 6.20
CA THR A 91 8.96 -2.27 5.91
C THR A 91 9.10 -1.48 4.63
N GLN A 92 8.08 -1.50 3.78
CA GLN A 92 8.09 -0.81 2.49
C GLN A 92 6.79 -0.04 2.30
N PHE A 93 6.88 1.22 1.84
CA PHE A 93 5.69 2.05 1.64
C PHE A 93 5.80 2.99 0.43
N LEU A 94 4.66 3.38 -0.12
CA LEU A 94 4.53 4.56 -0.98
C LEU A 94 3.99 5.71 -0.15
N ILE A 95 4.78 6.78 -0.02
CA ILE A 95 4.25 7.99 0.59
C ILE A 95 3.24 8.63 -0.36
N THR A 96 2.06 8.93 0.14
CA THR A 96 0.95 9.43 -0.66
C THR A 96 0.71 10.92 -0.43
N LEU A 97 0.47 11.64 -1.51
CA LEU A 97 -0.02 13.01 -1.46
C LEU A 97 -1.41 13.07 -2.07
N ALA A 98 -2.38 13.48 -1.26
CA ALA A 98 -3.72 13.81 -1.76
C ALA A 98 -3.67 15.05 -2.65
N THR A 99 -4.68 15.22 -3.49
CA THR A 99 -4.87 16.34 -4.44
C THR A 99 -4.32 17.66 -3.94
N ASN A 100 -3.35 18.21 -4.67
CA ASN A 100 -2.65 19.45 -4.29
C ASN A 100 -2.22 20.22 -5.54
N SER A 101 -1.51 21.33 -5.36
CA SER A 101 -0.89 22.04 -6.48
C SER A 101 0.23 21.20 -7.09
N ILE A 102 0.49 21.40 -8.39
CA ILE A 102 1.58 20.71 -9.09
C ILE A 102 2.94 21.06 -8.46
N GLU A 103 3.13 22.30 -8.05
CA GLU A 103 4.35 22.76 -7.39
C GLU A 103 4.62 21.94 -6.12
N LYS A 104 3.57 21.66 -5.31
CA LYS A 104 3.72 20.84 -4.10
C LYS A 104 4.08 19.39 -4.43
N PHE A 105 3.50 18.83 -5.48
CA PHE A 105 3.89 17.49 -5.97
C PHE A 105 5.36 17.46 -6.41
N LEU A 106 5.82 18.48 -7.16
CA LEU A 106 7.21 18.56 -7.59
C LEU A 106 8.18 18.71 -6.40
N GLN A 107 7.82 19.53 -5.40
CA GLN A 107 8.59 19.67 -4.17
C GLN A 107 8.68 18.36 -3.39
N SER A 108 7.57 17.62 -3.27
CA SER A 108 7.53 16.33 -2.57
C SER A 108 8.50 15.30 -3.20
N MET A 109 8.65 15.34 -4.53
CA MET A 109 9.58 14.47 -5.24
C MET A 109 11.04 14.78 -4.90
N ASP A 110 11.39 16.05 -4.70
CA ASP A 110 12.74 16.44 -4.26
C ASP A 110 13.01 15.97 -2.83
N VAL A 111 12.05 16.14 -1.92
CA VAL A 111 12.18 15.66 -0.53
C VAL A 111 12.34 14.14 -0.49
N ALA A 112 11.54 13.40 -1.25
CA ALA A 112 11.62 11.95 -1.30
C ALA A 112 12.97 11.45 -1.84
N ARG A 113 13.53 12.11 -2.86
CA ARG A 113 14.89 11.82 -3.34
C ARG A 113 15.95 12.10 -2.29
N ASN A 114 15.86 13.25 -1.61
CA ASN A 114 16.80 13.61 -0.56
C ASN A 114 16.75 12.59 0.59
N TYR A 115 15.56 12.11 0.95
CA TYR A 115 15.40 11.05 1.94
C TYR A 115 16.12 9.77 1.52
N GLN A 116 15.89 9.28 0.29
CA GLN A 116 16.57 8.08 -0.22
C GLN A 116 18.09 8.30 -0.33
N ALA A 117 18.54 9.45 -0.82
CA ALA A 117 19.97 9.79 -0.96
C ALA A 117 20.67 9.91 0.41
N GLY A 118 19.94 10.34 1.45
CA GLY A 118 20.41 10.39 2.84
C GLY A 118 20.42 9.04 3.55
N GLY A 119 20.05 7.94 2.89
CA GLY A 119 20.01 6.60 3.48
C GLY A 119 18.68 6.25 4.15
N GLY A 120 17.64 7.04 3.95
CA GLY A 120 16.29 6.77 4.43
C GLY A 120 15.76 5.43 3.91
N LYS A 121 15.11 4.67 4.79
CA LYS A 121 14.66 3.30 4.53
C LYS A 121 13.17 3.23 4.20
N GLY A 122 12.76 2.13 3.59
CA GLY A 122 11.35 1.74 3.40
C GLY A 122 10.61 2.48 2.27
N LEU A 123 11.06 3.65 1.84
CA LEU A 123 10.38 4.43 0.82
C LEU A 123 10.56 3.83 -0.58
N LEU A 124 9.50 3.25 -1.15
CA LEU A 124 9.46 2.76 -2.53
C LEU A 124 9.36 3.91 -3.54
N GLY A 125 8.72 4.99 -3.15
CA GLY A 125 8.48 6.17 -3.96
C GLY A 125 7.23 6.92 -3.54
N ILE A 126 6.70 7.74 -4.46
CA ILE A 126 5.53 8.57 -4.25
C ILE A 126 4.33 8.01 -5.00
N HIS A 127 3.18 8.01 -4.31
CA HIS A 127 1.85 7.85 -4.86
C HIS A 127 1.15 9.22 -4.88
N LEU A 128 0.81 9.73 -6.06
CA LEU A 128 0.00 10.92 -6.20
C LEU A 128 -1.47 10.52 -6.29
N GLU A 129 -2.27 10.93 -5.32
CA GLU A 129 -3.70 10.70 -5.34
C GLU A 129 -4.44 11.96 -5.82
N GLY A 130 -4.80 11.96 -7.07
CA GLY A 130 -5.26 13.14 -7.80
C GLY A 130 -4.07 13.96 -8.38
N PRO A 131 -4.29 15.19 -8.84
CA PRO A 131 -5.49 16.02 -8.76
C PRO A 131 -6.53 15.73 -9.84
N TYR A 132 -6.32 14.71 -10.67
CA TYR A 132 -7.13 14.35 -11.81
C TYR A 132 -8.29 13.42 -11.41
N ILE A 133 -9.05 13.86 -10.41
CA ILE A 133 -10.18 13.12 -9.83
C ILE A 133 -11.51 13.79 -10.16
N ASN A 134 -12.62 13.07 -9.95
CA ASN A 134 -13.95 13.62 -10.20
C ASN A 134 -14.41 14.49 -9.01
N PRO A 135 -14.78 15.78 -9.22
CA PRO A 135 -15.26 16.64 -8.14
C PRO A 135 -16.46 16.08 -7.36
N ALA A 136 -17.35 15.31 -8.04
CA ALA A 136 -18.49 14.66 -7.39
C ALA A 136 -18.08 13.53 -6.43
N LYS A 137 -16.82 13.10 -6.49
CA LYS A 137 -16.23 12.02 -5.68
C LYS A 137 -14.96 12.50 -4.96
N LYS A 138 -14.86 13.78 -4.66
CA LYS A 138 -13.69 14.38 -4.03
C LYS A 138 -13.38 13.82 -2.64
N GLY A 139 -14.38 13.32 -1.89
CA GLY A 139 -14.16 12.90 -0.50
C GLY A 139 -13.56 14.05 0.32
N ALA A 140 -12.45 13.77 1.00
CA ALA A 140 -11.69 14.75 1.78
C ALA A 140 -10.76 15.65 0.95
N HIS A 141 -10.67 15.46 -0.37
CA HIS A 141 -9.75 16.22 -1.22
C HIS A 141 -10.16 17.68 -1.38
N VAL A 142 -9.16 18.56 -1.41
CA VAL A 142 -9.34 20.01 -1.53
C VAL A 142 -9.76 20.38 -2.94
N GLU A 143 -11.02 20.77 -3.10
CA GLU A 143 -11.70 20.95 -4.39
C GLU A 143 -10.99 21.92 -5.32
N ARG A 144 -10.42 23.04 -4.81
CA ARG A 144 -9.76 24.07 -5.63
C ARG A 144 -8.55 23.54 -6.43
N PHE A 145 -8.00 22.40 -6.06
CA PHE A 145 -6.88 21.77 -6.77
C PHE A 145 -7.32 20.71 -7.76
N ILE A 146 -8.59 20.29 -7.73
CA ILE A 146 -9.11 19.26 -8.65
C ILE A 146 -9.18 19.85 -10.06
N LYS A 147 -8.62 19.13 -11.00
CA LYS A 147 -8.61 19.54 -12.42
C LYS A 147 -8.45 18.35 -13.36
N LYS A 148 -8.66 18.58 -14.65
CA LYS A 148 -8.29 17.61 -15.69
C LYS A 148 -6.80 17.70 -15.99
N PRO A 149 -6.14 16.58 -16.38
CA PRO A 149 -4.76 16.61 -16.81
C PRO A 149 -4.59 17.31 -18.16
N THR A 150 -3.38 17.82 -18.39
CA THR A 150 -2.88 18.11 -19.74
C THR A 150 -1.62 17.27 -19.97
N VAL A 151 -1.35 16.94 -21.24
CA VAL A 151 -0.14 16.17 -21.62
C VAL A 151 1.14 16.84 -21.10
N ALA A 152 1.23 18.17 -21.24
CA ALA A 152 2.39 18.94 -20.79
C ALA A 152 2.60 18.83 -19.26
N GLU A 153 1.51 18.84 -18.48
CA GLU A 153 1.58 18.70 -17.04
C GLU A 153 1.98 17.29 -16.61
N VAL A 154 1.42 16.26 -17.27
CA VAL A 154 1.82 14.87 -17.02
C VAL A 154 3.30 14.66 -17.36
N GLN A 155 3.78 15.22 -18.49
CA GLN A 155 5.20 15.20 -18.87
C GLN A 155 6.09 15.85 -17.80
N GLN A 156 5.69 17.01 -17.27
CA GLN A 156 6.40 17.69 -16.19
C GLN A 156 6.51 16.83 -14.92
N LEU A 157 5.41 16.17 -14.52
CA LEU A 157 5.39 15.25 -13.37
C LEU A 157 6.30 14.04 -13.62
N LEU A 158 6.28 13.46 -14.81
CA LEU A 158 7.11 12.31 -15.19
C LEU A 158 8.60 12.66 -15.23
N GLU A 159 8.96 13.80 -15.84
CA GLU A 159 10.34 14.27 -15.93
C GLU A 159 10.91 14.51 -14.53
N LYS A 160 10.22 15.31 -13.72
CA LYS A 160 10.61 15.59 -12.34
C LYS A 160 10.54 14.36 -11.45
N GLY A 161 9.56 13.49 -11.68
CA GLY A 161 9.29 12.28 -10.90
C GLY A 161 10.15 11.07 -11.24
N LYS A 162 11.03 11.16 -12.22
CA LYS A 162 11.83 10.01 -12.69
C LYS A 162 12.51 9.27 -11.53
N GLY A 163 12.22 7.98 -11.42
CA GLY A 163 12.76 7.10 -10.38
C GLY A 163 12.01 7.12 -9.06
N ILE A 164 11.25 8.17 -8.72
CA ILE A 164 10.56 8.33 -7.43
C ILE A 164 9.03 8.34 -7.54
N PHE A 165 8.46 8.87 -8.61
CA PHE A 165 7.02 8.80 -8.90
C PHE A 165 6.67 7.38 -9.35
N LYS A 166 5.81 6.69 -8.63
CA LYS A 166 5.54 5.25 -8.81
C LYS A 166 4.08 4.94 -9.08
N MET A 167 3.17 5.69 -8.51
CA MET A 167 1.74 5.39 -8.60
C MET A 167 0.92 6.68 -8.71
N MET A 168 -0.15 6.65 -9.47
CA MET A 168 -1.11 7.75 -9.58
C MET A 168 -2.54 7.23 -9.49
N THR A 169 -3.30 7.76 -8.54
CA THR A 169 -4.76 7.59 -8.51
C THR A 169 -5.42 8.71 -9.28
N LEU A 170 -6.30 8.34 -10.21
CA LEU A 170 -7.07 9.26 -11.04
C LEU A 170 -8.47 8.72 -11.35
N ALA A 171 -9.37 9.60 -11.77
CA ALA A 171 -10.68 9.24 -12.29
C ALA A 171 -10.60 9.05 -13.82
N PRO A 172 -10.77 7.82 -14.34
CA PRO A 172 -10.60 7.54 -15.77
C PRO A 172 -11.45 8.45 -16.67
N GLU A 173 -12.68 8.74 -16.23
CA GLU A 173 -13.64 9.59 -16.97
C GLU A 173 -13.26 11.07 -16.98
N GLN A 174 -12.27 11.48 -16.19
CA GLN A 174 -11.74 12.86 -16.16
C GLN A 174 -10.46 13.02 -16.97
N CYS A 175 -9.89 11.92 -17.47
CA CYS A 175 -8.57 11.91 -18.10
C CYS A 175 -8.66 11.51 -19.57
N ASP A 176 -7.99 12.26 -20.44
CA ASP A 176 -7.85 11.88 -21.82
C ASP A 176 -6.93 10.65 -21.95
N ARG A 177 -7.23 9.82 -22.97
CA ARG A 177 -6.49 8.58 -23.22
C ARG A 177 -4.99 8.80 -23.35
N GLU A 178 -4.56 9.90 -23.95
CA GLU A 178 -3.15 10.24 -24.14
C GLU A 178 -2.43 10.44 -22.81
N CYS A 179 -3.06 11.09 -21.84
CA CYS A 179 -2.49 11.28 -20.50
C CYS A 179 -2.35 9.95 -19.75
N ILE A 180 -3.34 9.06 -19.85
CA ILE A 180 -3.28 7.72 -19.23
C ILE A 180 -2.18 6.89 -19.89
N ALA A 181 -2.12 6.87 -21.23
CA ALA A 181 -1.09 6.13 -21.97
C ALA A 181 0.32 6.60 -21.59
N LEU A 182 0.52 7.92 -21.49
CA LEU A 182 1.81 8.50 -21.12
C LEU A 182 2.28 8.07 -19.73
N LEU A 183 1.38 7.98 -18.73
CA LEU A 183 1.70 7.46 -17.41
C LEU A 183 2.11 5.98 -17.47
N LEU A 184 1.32 5.15 -18.15
CA LEU A 184 1.56 3.71 -18.27
C LEU A 184 2.89 3.40 -19.00
N GLU A 185 3.17 4.09 -20.10
CA GLU A 185 4.41 3.95 -20.88
C GLU A 185 5.66 4.32 -20.09
N ASN A 186 5.51 5.16 -19.05
CA ASN A 186 6.58 5.52 -18.13
C ASN A 186 6.62 4.66 -16.85
N ASN A 187 5.94 3.51 -16.86
CA ASN A 187 5.88 2.55 -15.76
C ASN A 187 5.31 3.14 -14.46
N ILE A 188 4.39 4.09 -14.56
CA ILE A 188 3.59 4.54 -13.43
C ILE A 188 2.40 3.58 -13.28
N VAL A 189 2.20 3.04 -12.09
CA VAL A 189 1.00 2.26 -11.78
C VAL A 189 -0.18 3.22 -11.72
N VAL A 190 -1.04 3.20 -12.72
CA VAL A 190 -2.27 4.00 -12.74
C VAL A 190 -3.35 3.24 -11.97
N SER A 191 -3.99 3.91 -11.01
CA SER A 191 -5.05 3.35 -10.18
C SER A 191 -6.33 4.16 -10.34
N ALA A 192 -7.43 3.50 -10.65
CA ALA A 192 -8.72 4.16 -10.77
C ALA A 192 -9.31 4.43 -9.39
N GLY A 193 -9.60 5.70 -9.07
CA GLY A 193 -10.18 6.09 -7.78
C GLY A 193 -10.76 7.49 -7.82
N HIS A 194 -11.50 7.88 -6.77
CA HIS A 194 -12.20 9.16 -6.71
C HIS A 194 -13.00 9.44 -7.99
N SER A 195 -13.73 8.41 -8.44
CA SER A 195 -14.35 8.35 -9.75
C SER A 195 -15.87 8.20 -9.65
N ASN A 196 -16.58 8.99 -10.44
CA ASN A 196 -18.01 8.85 -10.64
C ASN A 196 -18.34 8.17 -11.97
N ALA A 197 -17.39 7.43 -12.54
CA ALA A 197 -17.53 6.72 -13.79
C ALA A 197 -18.75 5.78 -13.76
N ARG A 198 -19.50 5.73 -14.83
CA ARG A 198 -20.43 4.64 -15.12
C ARG A 198 -19.64 3.39 -15.44
N TYR A 199 -20.29 2.23 -15.36
CA TYR A 199 -19.67 0.95 -15.66
C TYR A 199 -18.88 0.96 -16.98
N GLY A 200 -19.49 1.44 -18.09
CA GLY A 200 -18.81 1.48 -19.39
C GLY A 200 -17.60 2.40 -19.46
N GLU A 201 -17.62 3.53 -18.73
CA GLU A 201 -16.47 4.46 -18.62
C GLU A 201 -15.33 3.83 -17.84
N ALA A 202 -15.64 3.16 -16.71
CA ALA A 202 -14.66 2.45 -15.90
C ALA A 202 -14.00 1.30 -16.67
N ILE A 203 -14.80 0.45 -17.32
CA ILE A 203 -14.30 -0.64 -18.17
C ILE A 203 -13.46 -0.08 -19.35
N GLY A 204 -13.86 1.05 -19.92
CA GLY A 204 -13.06 1.75 -20.94
C GLY A 204 -11.67 2.16 -20.44
N GLY A 205 -11.56 2.63 -19.18
CA GLY A 205 -10.29 2.92 -18.52
C GLY A 205 -9.43 1.66 -18.31
N PHE A 206 -10.04 0.56 -17.85
CA PHE A 206 -9.34 -0.71 -17.67
C PHE A 206 -8.82 -1.29 -19.00
N TYR A 207 -9.59 -1.21 -20.08
CA TYR A 207 -9.13 -1.62 -21.41
C TYR A 207 -8.04 -0.71 -22.00
N GLN A 208 -7.85 0.50 -21.46
CA GLN A 208 -6.71 1.34 -21.77
C GLN A 208 -5.43 0.91 -21.04
N GLY A 209 -5.52 -0.08 -20.14
CA GLY A 209 -4.39 -0.64 -19.42
C GLY A 209 -4.29 -0.21 -17.94
N ILE A 210 -5.28 0.46 -17.35
CA ILE A 210 -5.31 0.77 -15.93
C ILE A 210 -5.36 -0.55 -15.13
N PRO A 211 -4.30 -0.92 -14.35
CA PRO A 211 -4.21 -2.23 -13.73
C PRO A 211 -4.78 -2.28 -12.31
N ALA A 212 -5.08 -1.12 -11.74
CA ALA A 212 -5.43 -1.04 -10.32
C ALA A 212 -6.61 -0.12 -10.03
N ALA A 213 -7.21 -0.28 -8.85
CA ALA A 213 -8.21 0.62 -8.28
C ALA A 213 -7.89 0.91 -6.81
N THR A 214 -8.18 2.12 -6.36
CA THR A 214 -7.81 2.66 -5.06
C THR A 214 -8.99 2.55 -4.09
N HIS A 215 -8.75 2.04 -2.87
CA HIS A 215 -9.67 1.98 -1.70
C HIS A 215 -11.14 1.69 -2.07
N LEU A 216 -11.37 0.49 -2.60
CA LEU A 216 -12.66 -0.02 -3.07
C LEU A 216 -13.84 0.48 -2.21
N PHE A 217 -14.91 0.97 -2.83
CA PHE A 217 -16.10 1.65 -2.32
C PHE A 217 -15.91 3.14 -1.97
N ASN A 218 -14.74 3.54 -1.47
CA ASN A 218 -14.54 4.91 -1.01
C ASN A 218 -14.42 5.85 -2.21
N ALA A 219 -15.21 6.93 -2.20
CA ALA A 219 -15.26 7.92 -3.27
C ALA A 219 -15.43 7.31 -4.68
N MET A 220 -16.24 6.26 -4.81
CA MET A 220 -16.57 5.59 -6.08
C MET A 220 -18.07 5.65 -6.39
N SER A 221 -18.46 5.52 -7.67
CA SER A 221 -19.84 5.23 -8.05
C SER A 221 -20.23 3.82 -7.55
N PRO A 222 -21.39 3.67 -6.88
CA PRO A 222 -21.75 2.42 -6.21
C PRO A 222 -22.22 1.36 -7.19
N LEU A 223 -22.14 0.08 -6.77
CA LEU A 223 -22.76 -1.04 -7.47
C LEU A 223 -24.28 -0.99 -7.28
N GLN A 224 -25.01 -0.78 -8.37
CA GLN A 224 -26.47 -0.82 -8.42
C GLN A 224 -26.95 -1.77 -9.51
N GLY A 225 -28.14 -2.33 -9.35
CA GLY A 225 -28.65 -3.37 -10.26
C GLY A 225 -28.83 -2.95 -11.72
N ARG A 226 -28.97 -1.65 -12.01
CA ARG A 226 -29.13 -1.12 -13.38
C ARG A 226 -27.91 -0.31 -13.86
N GLU A 227 -27.06 0.10 -12.98
CA GLU A 227 -25.79 0.81 -13.25
C GLU A 227 -24.74 0.29 -12.24
N PRO A 228 -23.90 -0.66 -12.66
CA PRO A 228 -22.94 -1.26 -11.74
C PRO A 228 -21.83 -0.30 -11.26
N GLY A 229 -21.62 0.81 -11.95
CA GLY A 229 -20.65 1.82 -11.60
C GLY A 229 -19.21 1.33 -11.57
N MET A 230 -18.34 2.10 -10.91
CA MET A 230 -16.92 1.77 -10.74
C MET A 230 -16.74 0.46 -9.93
N VAL A 231 -17.50 0.30 -8.84
CA VAL A 231 -17.41 -0.91 -8.00
C VAL A 231 -17.76 -2.17 -8.79
N GLY A 232 -18.82 -2.13 -9.60
CA GLY A 232 -19.19 -3.25 -10.44
C GLY A 232 -18.17 -3.54 -11.55
N ALA A 233 -17.60 -2.50 -12.14
CA ALA A 233 -16.53 -2.66 -13.14
C ALA A 233 -15.26 -3.30 -12.58
N ILE A 234 -14.86 -2.94 -11.34
CA ILE A 234 -13.73 -3.56 -10.63
C ILE A 234 -14.00 -5.04 -10.35
N TYR A 235 -15.21 -5.39 -9.93
CA TYR A 235 -15.56 -6.77 -9.66
C TYR A 235 -15.57 -7.63 -10.92
N ASP A 236 -16.13 -7.11 -12.01
CA ASP A 236 -16.32 -7.84 -13.26
C ASP A 236 -15.04 -7.98 -14.09
N ASN A 237 -14.09 -7.06 -13.95
CA ASN A 237 -12.81 -7.13 -14.68
C ASN A 237 -11.82 -8.06 -13.96
N PRO A 238 -11.35 -9.19 -14.58
CA PRO A 238 -10.48 -10.16 -13.94
C PRO A 238 -9.03 -9.69 -13.77
N ASP A 239 -8.60 -8.65 -14.48
CA ASP A 239 -7.21 -8.21 -14.51
C ASP A 239 -6.93 -7.06 -13.53
N VAL A 240 -7.99 -6.37 -13.07
CA VAL A 240 -7.86 -5.21 -12.17
C VAL A 240 -7.73 -5.65 -10.71
N ARG A 241 -6.67 -5.21 -10.06
CA ARG A 241 -6.45 -5.36 -8.62
C ARG A 241 -6.97 -4.14 -7.89
N SER A 242 -7.53 -4.32 -6.71
CA SER A 242 -8.01 -3.17 -5.91
C SER A 242 -7.50 -3.21 -4.48
N SER A 243 -7.12 -2.05 -3.98
CA SER A 243 -6.88 -1.90 -2.56
C SER A 243 -8.19 -1.75 -1.77
N ILE A 244 -8.14 -2.06 -0.46
CA ILE A 244 -9.25 -1.90 0.46
C ILE A 244 -8.74 -1.54 1.86
N VAL A 245 -9.47 -0.65 2.55
CA VAL A 245 -9.19 -0.28 3.95
C VAL A 245 -10.03 -1.18 4.86
N CYS A 246 -9.37 -2.06 5.61
CA CYS A 246 -10.02 -3.07 6.44
C CYS A 246 -10.12 -2.65 7.92
N ASP A 247 -10.77 -1.51 8.19
CA ASP A 247 -10.93 -0.95 9.53
C ASP A 247 -12.35 -1.08 10.10
N GLY A 248 -13.32 -1.49 9.29
CA GLY A 248 -14.75 -1.56 9.66
C GLY A 248 -15.45 -0.20 9.68
N ILE A 249 -14.77 0.86 9.26
CA ILE A 249 -15.22 2.25 9.24
C ILE A 249 -15.33 2.76 7.80
N HIS A 250 -14.22 2.72 7.06
CA HIS A 250 -14.17 3.02 5.63
C HIS A 250 -14.95 1.98 4.83
N VAL A 251 -14.85 0.72 5.24
CA VAL A 251 -15.57 -0.39 4.63
C VAL A 251 -16.04 -1.35 5.72
N ASP A 252 -17.36 -1.61 5.78
CA ASP A 252 -17.93 -2.62 6.67
C ASP A 252 -17.30 -3.99 6.41
N PHE A 253 -17.03 -4.76 7.47
CA PHE A 253 -16.40 -6.08 7.37
C PHE A 253 -17.19 -7.08 6.50
N ALA A 254 -18.51 -6.97 6.43
CA ALA A 254 -19.32 -7.78 5.51
C ALA A 254 -19.02 -7.42 4.05
N SER A 255 -18.83 -6.13 3.74
CA SER A 255 -18.45 -5.66 2.41
C SER A 255 -17.05 -6.13 2.02
N VAL A 256 -16.08 -6.10 2.96
CA VAL A 256 -14.74 -6.68 2.75
C VAL A 256 -14.85 -8.18 2.45
N ARG A 257 -15.69 -8.91 3.19
CA ARG A 257 -15.91 -10.36 3.00
C ARG A 257 -16.49 -10.69 1.62
N ILE A 258 -17.46 -9.91 1.17
CA ILE A 258 -18.08 -10.06 -0.16
C ILE A 258 -17.03 -9.76 -1.24
N SER A 259 -16.29 -8.65 -1.12
CA SER A 259 -15.24 -8.27 -2.04
C SER A 259 -14.17 -9.35 -2.17
N LYS A 260 -13.74 -9.91 -1.03
CA LYS A 260 -12.75 -11.00 -1.02
C LYS A 260 -13.24 -12.25 -1.75
N LYS A 261 -14.52 -12.61 -1.60
CA LYS A 261 -15.12 -13.74 -2.32
C LYS A 261 -15.15 -13.52 -3.84
N ILE A 262 -15.40 -12.29 -4.28
CA ILE A 262 -15.50 -11.93 -5.69
C ILE A 262 -14.11 -11.78 -6.31
N MET A 263 -13.22 -11.07 -5.64
CA MET A 263 -11.95 -10.65 -6.22
C MET A 263 -10.79 -11.63 -6.01
N GLY A 264 -10.89 -12.52 -5.00
CA GLY A 264 -9.83 -13.47 -4.73
C GLY A 264 -8.49 -12.77 -4.40
N ASP A 265 -7.44 -13.14 -5.14
CA ASP A 265 -6.07 -12.61 -4.99
C ASP A 265 -5.87 -11.21 -5.58
N ARG A 266 -6.90 -10.65 -6.20
CA ARG A 266 -6.88 -9.27 -6.75
C ARG A 266 -7.16 -8.20 -5.67
N LEU A 267 -7.62 -8.60 -4.47
CA LEU A 267 -7.90 -7.67 -3.37
C LEU A 267 -6.72 -7.63 -2.39
N PHE A 268 -6.22 -6.43 -2.08
CA PHE A 268 -5.11 -6.23 -1.14
C PHE A 268 -5.38 -5.10 -0.15
N PHE A 269 -4.67 -5.12 0.99
CA PHE A 269 -4.82 -4.11 2.03
C PHE A 269 -3.95 -2.88 1.76
N ILE A 270 -4.47 -1.72 2.16
CA ILE A 270 -3.75 -0.47 2.41
C ILE A 270 -4.19 0.09 3.76
N THR A 271 -3.41 0.95 4.34
CA THR A 271 -3.85 1.63 5.56
C THR A 271 -4.68 2.85 5.28
N ASP A 272 -4.35 3.63 4.26
CA ASP A 272 -4.95 4.95 4.05
C ASP A 272 -4.75 5.85 5.29
N ALA A 273 -3.64 5.63 6.02
CA ALA A 273 -3.39 6.25 7.30
C ALA A 273 -2.91 7.69 7.15
N VAL A 274 -3.44 8.54 8.02
CA VAL A 274 -3.06 9.95 8.16
C VAL A 274 -2.60 10.21 9.60
N SER A 275 -2.13 11.44 9.85
CA SER A 275 -1.86 11.94 11.20
C SER A 275 -2.64 13.20 11.48
N GLU A 276 -2.93 13.44 12.77
CA GLU A 276 -3.53 14.69 13.21
C GLU A 276 -2.58 15.86 12.99
N VAL A 277 -3.04 16.85 12.23
CA VAL A 277 -2.36 18.11 12.02
C VAL A 277 -3.40 19.24 11.98
N GLN A 278 -3.03 20.40 12.50
CA GLN A 278 -3.92 21.57 12.60
C GLN A 278 -3.51 22.71 11.66
N TYR A 279 -2.67 22.39 10.66
CA TYR A 279 -2.17 23.37 9.69
C TYR A 279 -2.07 22.75 8.30
N GLY A 280 -1.89 23.60 7.30
CA GLY A 280 -1.83 23.17 5.90
C GLY A 280 -3.22 23.08 5.25
N ASP A 281 -3.26 22.46 4.06
CA ASP A 281 -4.48 22.32 3.28
C ASP A 281 -5.39 21.19 3.80
N TYR A 282 -4.81 20.23 4.52
CA TYR A 282 -5.49 19.08 5.09
C TYR A 282 -5.39 19.11 6.61
N VAL A 283 -6.51 19.39 7.26
CA VAL A 283 -6.63 19.38 8.72
C VAL A 283 -7.34 18.10 9.13
N HIS A 284 -6.60 17.15 9.67
CA HIS A 284 -7.16 15.90 10.15
C HIS A 284 -7.36 15.95 11.66
N VAL A 285 -8.58 15.65 12.12
CA VAL A 285 -8.96 15.63 13.54
C VAL A 285 -9.21 14.19 13.96
N PHE A 286 -8.47 13.71 14.96
CA PHE A 286 -8.63 12.36 15.49
C PHE A 286 -9.92 12.21 16.29
N LYS A 287 -10.69 11.16 16.04
CA LYS A 287 -11.97 10.84 16.68
C LYS A 287 -11.96 9.50 17.45
N GLY A 288 -10.76 9.08 17.90
CA GLY A 288 -10.57 7.85 18.68
C GLY A 288 -10.23 6.63 17.83
N ASP A 289 -10.90 6.40 16.70
CA ASP A 289 -10.71 5.26 15.81
C ASP A 289 -10.54 5.66 14.32
N ARG A 290 -10.75 6.93 14.01
CA ARG A 290 -10.73 7.48 12.64
C ARG A 290 -10.28 8.92 12.64
N PHE A 291 -9.97 9.43 11.45
CA PHE A 291 -9.77 10.85 11.24
C PHE A 291 -10.90 11.46 10.42
N THR A 292 -11.25 12.69 10.73
CA THR A 292 -12.21 13.48 9.97
C THR A 292 -11.65 14.85 9.64
N LEU A 293 -12.17 15.50 8.60
CA LEU A 293 -12.02 16.92 8.43
C LEU A 293 -12.84 17.66 9.52
N PRO A 294 -12.63 18.97 9.73
CA PRO A 294 -13.41 19.77 10.70
C PRO A 294 -14.92 19.73 10.49
N ASP A 295 -15.39 19.51 9.25
CA ASP A 295 -16.80 19.39 8.88
C ASP A 295 -17.40 18.00 9.16
N GLY A 296 -16.58 17.06 9.66
CA GLY A 296 -16.98 15.69 9.95
C GLY A 296 -16.79 14.69 8.79
N THR A 297 -16.34 15.13 7.62
CA THR A 297 -16.03 14.24 6.49
C THR A 297 -14.92 13.28 6.88
N LEU A 298 -15.12 11.97 6.65
CA LEU A 298 -14.08 10.94 6.87
C LEU A 298 -12.86 11.25 5.98
N SER A 299 -11.65 11.26 6.57
CA SER A 299 -10.47 11.82 5.90
C SER A 299 -9.20 10.99 6.00
N GLY A 300 -9.34 9.72 6.29
CA GLY A 300 -8.25 8.75 6.42
C GLY A 300 -8.36 7.91 7.69
N SER A 301 -7.56 6.88 7.77
CA SER A 301 -7.60 5.91 8.86
C SER A 301 -6.52 6.15 9.92
N ALA A 302 -6.70 5.48 11.07
CA ALA A 302 -5.67 5.28 12.09
C ALA A 302 -5.11 3.85 12.07
N LEU A 303 -5.25 3.17 10.93
CA LEU A 303 -4.97 1.75 10.76
C LEU A 303 -3.47 1.50 10.57
N THR A 304 -2.92 0.51 11.26
CA THR A 304 -1.65 -0.10 10.87
C THR A 304 -1.89 -1.31 9.96
N MET A 305 -0.89 -1.70 9.17
CA MET A 305 -1.03 -2.85 8.27
C MET A 305 -1.29 -4.16 9.06
N LEU A 306 -0.63 -4.34 10.21
CA LEU A 306 -0.91 -5.49 11.07
C LEU A 306 -2.35 -5.50 11.59
N GLN A 307 -2.90 -4.33 11.94
CA GLN A 307 -4.29 -4.25 12.38
C GLN A 307 -5.25 -4.60 11.22
N ALA A 308 -4.92 -4.22 9.97
CA ALA A 308 -5.69 -4.66 8.80
C ALA A 308 -5.68 -6.18 8.65
N VAL A 309 -4.52 -6.82 8.84
CA VAL A 309 -4.40 -8.29 8.85
C VAL A 309 -5.23 -8.92 9.97
N LYS A 310 -5.12 -8.41 11.20
CA LYS A 310 -5.93 -8.89 12.34
C LYS A 310 -7.42 -8.78 12.07
N ASN A 311 -7.88 -7.62 11.59
CA ASN A 311 -9.28 -7.40 11.23
C ASN A 311 -9.72 -8.36 10.11
N GLY A 312 -8.87 -8.59 9.12
CA GLY A 312 -9.11 -9.55 8.05
C GLY A 312 -9.35 -10.96 8.58
N VAL A 313 -8.52 -11.41 9.51
CA VAL A 313 -8.65 -12.74 10.13
C VAL A 313 -9.85 -12.80 11.08
N GLU A 314 -9.92 -11.91 12.06
CA GLU A 314 -10.84 -12.01 13.19
C GLU A 314 -12.27 -11.52 12.87
N LYS A 315 -12.40 -10.47 12.07
CA LYS A 315 -13.68 -9.80 11.78
C LYS A 315 -14.25 -10.21 10.43
N VAL A 316 -13.39 -10.40 9.44
CA VAL A 316 -13.82 -10.78 8.09
C VAL A 316 -13.88 -12.31 7.92
N GLY A 317 -13.01 -13.07 8.63
CA GLY A 317 -12.87 -14.52 8.50
C GLY A 317 -12.00 -14.94 7.32
N ILE A 318 -11.04 -14.11 6.93
CA ILE A 318 -10.03 -14.45 5.92
C ILE A 318 -8.99 -15.38 6.58
N PRO A 319 -8.63 -16.52 5.96
CA PRO A 319 -7.56 -17.36 6.47
C PRO A 319 -6.25 -16.56 6.64
N LEU A 320 -5.51 -16.80 7.75
CA LEU A 320 -4.29 -16.05 8.06
C LEU A 320 -3.27 -16.00 6.88
N PRO A 321 -2.95 -17.13 6.20
CA PRO A 321 -2.02 -17.07 5.08
C PRO A 321 -2.48 -16.13 3.96
N GLU A 322 -3.79 -16.02 3.78
CA GLU A 322 -4.37 -15.14 2.76
C GLU A 322 -4.35 -13.68 3.20
N ALA A 323 -4.66 -13.38 4.47
CA ALA A 323 -4.55 -12.03 5.01
C ALA A 323 -3.10 -11.50 4.98
N LEU A 324 -2.12 -12.38 5.25
CA LEU A 324 -0.70 -12.05 5.13
C LEU A 324 -0.32 -11.74 3.67
N ARG A 325 -0.81 -12.51 2.67
CA ARG A 325 -0.60 -12.19 1.24
C ARG A 325 -1.21 -10.86 0.85
N MET A 326 -2.40 -10.55 1.35
CA MET A 326 -3.07 -9.26 1.08
C MET A 326 -2.28 -8.05 1.60
N ALA A 327 -1.42 -8.23 2.60
CA ALA A 327 -0.57 -7.19 3.17
C ALA A 327 0.88 -7.20 2.63
N SER A 328 1.30 -8.27 1.92
CA SER A 328 2.69 -8.45 1.50
C SER A 328 2.83 -8.76 0.00
N LEU A 329 2.48 -9.97 -0.43
CA LEU A 329 2.68 -10.44 -1.80
C LEU A 329 1.81 -9.69 -2.82
N TYR A 330 0.54 -9.43 -2.51
CA TYR A 330 -0.37 -8.80 -3.47
C TYR A 330 -0.02 -7.33 -3.75
N PRO A 331 0.28 -6.48 -2.75
CA PRO A 331 0.78 -5.13 -3.04
C PRO A 331 2.16 -5.15 -3.74
N ALA A 332 3.04 -6.11 -3.42
CA ALA A 332 4.29 -6.30 -4.18
C ALA A 332 4.01 -6.60 -5.66
N THR A 333 3.03 -7.47 -5.96
CA THR A 333 2.63 -7.82 -7.33
C THR A 333 2.08 -6.61 -8.10
N VAL A 334 1.27 -5.76 -7.44
CA VAL A 334 0.76 -4.52 -8.06
C VAL A 334 1.91 -3.63 -8.53
N MET A 335 3.01 -3.61 -7.78
CA MET A 335 4.18 -2.79 -8.09
C MET A 335 5.23 -3.51 -8.96
N GLY A 336 5.02 -4.78 -9.33
CA GLY A 336 6.01 -5.60 -10.05
C GLY A 336 7.26 -5.92 -9.21
N LEU A 337 7.12 -5.97 -7.89
CA LEU A 337 8.20 -6.15 -6.91
C LEU A 337 8.18 -7.51 -6.20
N GLU A 338 7.32 -8.45 -6.62
CA GLU A 338 7.09 -9.76 -5.98
C GLU A 338 8.33 -10.68 -5.99
N LYS A 339 9.31 -10.41 -6.84
CA LYS A 339 10.60 -11.10 -6.82
C LYS A 339 11.54 -10.57 -5.73
N LYS A 340 11.28 -9.37 -5.23
CA LYS A 340 12.14 -8.68 -4.28
C LYS A 340 11.56 -8.64 -2.88
N TRP A 341 10.24 -8.50 -2.76
CA TRP A 341 9.51 -8.42 -1.50
C TRP A 341 8.20 -9.22 -1.51
N GLY A 342 7.59 -9.39 -0.34
CA GLY A 342 6.28 -10.00 -0.17
C GLY A 342 6.27 -11.52 -0.07
N SER A 343 7.44 -12.16 -0.22
CA SER A 343 7.60 -13.62 -0.05
C SER A 343 8.98 -13.98 0.47
N ILE A 344 9.08 -15.14 1.15
CA ILE A 344 10.36 -15.74 1.58
C ILE A 344 10.80 -16.70 0.48
N GLN A 345 11.63 -16.22 -0.43
CA GLN A 345 12.16 -16.99 -1.58
C GLN A 345 13.61 -16.59 -1.88
N PRO A 346 14.41 -17.48 -2.49
CA PRO A 346 15.78 -17.16 -2.85
C PRO A 346 15.88 -15.90 -3.72
N GLY A 347 16.78 -14.99 -3.36
CA GLY A 347 16.99 -13.70 -4.03
C GLY A 347 16.16 -12.54 -3.50
N ALA A 348 15.08 -12.79 -2.78
CA ALA A 348 14.28 -11.76 -2.14
C ALA A 348 15.04 -11.09 -0.98
N ARG A 349 14.64 -9.87 -0.62
CA ARG A 349 15.13 -9.15 0.57
C ARG A 349 14.66 -9.86 1.82
N ALA A 350 15.51 -9.89 2.83
CA ALA A 350 15.19 -10.47 4.13
C ALA A 350 14.48 -9.44 5.03
N ASP A 351 13.38 -8.90 4.52
CA ASP A 351 12.46 -8.04 5.26
C ASP A 351 11.33 -8.93 5.81
N LEU A 352 11.39 -9.18 7.11
CA LEU A 352 10.59 -10.22 7.77
C LEU A 352 9.96 -9.68 9.05
N ILE A 353 8.88 -10.33 9.48
CA ILE A 353 8.21 -10.06 10.76
C ILE A 353 8.07 -11.33 11.57
N LEU A 354 8.09 -11.17 12.90
CA LEU A 354 7.78 -12.21 13.86
C LEU A 354 6.44 -11.95 14.51
N LEU A 355 5.56 -12.91 14.44
CA LEU A 355 4.22 -12.86 15.03
C LEU A 355 4.06 -13.96 16.09
N ASP A 356 3.44 -13.62 17.23
CA ASP A 356 2.97 -14.61 18.19
C ASP A 356 1.62 -15.23 17.79
N ASP A 357 1.08 -16.14 18.63
CA ASP A 357 -0.19 -16.82 18.37
C ASP A 357 -1.41 -15.89 18.37
N GLN A 358 -1.30 -14.71 18.96
CA GLN A 358 -2.31 -13.65 18.97
C GLN A 358 -2.08 -12.62 17.86
N LEU A 359 -1.18 -12.93 16.92
CA LEU A 359 -0.75 -12.04 15.82
C LEU A 359 -0.14 -10.71 16.33
N ASN A 360 0.44 -10.67 17.55
CA ASN A 360 1.17 -9.49 17.98
C ASN A 360 2.56 -9.49 17.35
N LEU A 361 2.96 -8.33 16.89
CA LEU A 361 4.30 -8.10 16.35
C LEU A 361 5.35 -8.17 17.48
N GLN A 362 6.25 -9.12 17.37
CA GLN A 362 7.34 -9.29 18.32
C GLN A 362 8.62 -8.62 17.83
N GLN A 363 8.85 -8.65 16.52
CA GLN A 363 10.04 -8.07 15.91
C GLN A 363 9.82 -7.81 14.42
N VAL A 364 10.47 -6.76 13.93
CA VAL A 364 10.68 -6.52 12.49
C VAL A 364 12.17 -6.73 12.19
N ILE A 365 12.44 -7.44 11.13
CA ILE A 365 13.77 -7.70 10.59
C ILE A 365 13.85 -6.97 9.25
N VAL A 366 14.79 -6.05 9.11
CA VAL A 366 15.03 -5.30 7.88
C VAL A 366 16.39 -5.68 7.33
N ASP A 367 16.44 -6.09 6.06
CA ASP A 367 17.68 -6.53 5.42
C ASP A 367 18.42 -7.66 6.17
N GLY A 368 17.67 -8.52 6.86
CA GLY A 368 18.24 -9.61 7.66
C GLY A 368 18.81 -9.18 9.02
N GLU A 369 18.71 -7.91 9.36
CA GLU A 369 19.12 -7.35 10.66
C GLU A 369 17.88 -7.11 11.54
N ALA A 370 18.04 -7.38 12.83
CA ALA A 370 16.96 -7.40 13.82
C ALA A 370 17.26 -6.49 15.01
#